data_9babf2c39c10d478f608deeda779c754
#
_entry.id   9babf2c39c10d478f608deeda779c754
#
_cell.length_a   1.000
_cell.length_b   1.000
_cell.length_c   1.000
_cell.angle_alpha   90.00
_cell.angle_beta   90.00
_cell.angle_gamma   90.00
#
_symmetry.space_group_name_H-M   'P 1'
#
loop_
_entity.id
_entity.type
_entity.pdbx_description
1 polymer ?
#
loop_
_entity_poly.entity_id
_entity_poly.type
_entity_poly.pdbx_seq_one_letter_code
_entity_poly.pdbx_strand_id
1 'polypeptide(L)'
;MERLTLDYPAQHPVPQRVHVGVVASGDLEVLLEPSADGRAHVVVNTSVDGFGATWKSVLDRFFEHFQGAVSIEINDFGATPGTVMLRLEQAAEAQSAGAPP
;
A
#
# COMPACT_ATOMS: atom_id res chain seq x y z
N MET A 1 5.43 -18.37 2.44
CA MET A 1 5.41 -16.96 2.84
C MET A 1 6.49 -16.22 2.10
N GLU A 2 6.15 -15.06 1.56
CA GLU A 2 7.06 -14.28 0.73
C GLU A 2 7.08 -12.84 1.18
N ARG A 3 8.23 -12.17 1.06
CA ARG A 3 8.37 -10.75 1.35
C ARG A 3 8.93 -10.04 0.13
N LEU A 4 8.24 -8.98 -0.28
CA LEU A 4 8.62 -8.19 -1.45
C LEU A 4 8.83 -6.74 -1.00
N THR A 5 9.81 -6.06 -1.60
CA THR A 5 10.04 -4.65 -1.37
C THR A 5 10.05 -3.91 -2.70
N LEU A 6 9.35 -2.78 -2.75
CA LEU A 6 9.26 -1.94 -3.94
C LEU A 6 9.40 -0.48 -3.53
N ASP A 7 10.01 0.31 -4.40
CA ASP A 7 10.21 1.74 -4.17
C ASP A 7 9.67 2.53 -5.35
N TYR A 8 9.13 3.70 -5.06
CA TYR A 8 8.57 4.58 -6.08
C TYR A 8 8.96 6.02 -5.80
N PRO A 9 9.03 6.87 -6.83
CA PRO A 9 9.20 8.30 -6.60
C PRO A 9 7.94 8.89 -5.99
N ALA A 10 8.09 10.00 -5.26
CA ALA A 10 6.98 10.70 -4.66
C ALA A 10 7.14 12.20 -4.89
N GLN A 11 6.04 12.95 -4.84
CA GLN A 11 6.06 14.38 -5.14
C GLN A 11 5.53 15.25 -4.00
N HIS A 12 4.82 14.69 -3.03
CA HIS A 12 4.27 15.47 -1.94
C HIS A 12 4.24 14.67 -0.65
N PRO A 13 4.29 15.35 0.50
CA PRO A 13 4.18 14.66 1.78
C PRO A 13 2.77 14.13 2.02
N VAL A 14 2.67 13.17 2.90
CA VAL A 14 1.41 12.57 3.35
C VAL A 14 1.14 13.06 4.76
N PRO A 15 -0.09 13.52 5.07
CA PRO A 15 -0.36 14.20 6.33
C PRO A 15 -0.50 13.29 7.54
N GLN A 16 -0.86 12.02 7.36
CA GLN A 16 -1.16 11.17 8.52
C GLN A 16 -1.01 9.69 8.22
N ARG A 17 -0.89 8.93 9.29
CA ARG A 17 -0.86 7.48 9.30
C ARG A 17 -2.28 6.92 9.21
N VAL A 18 -2.47 5.83 8.46
CA VAL A 18 -3.75 5.14 8.40
C VAL A 18 -3.55 3.62 8.38
N HIS A 19 -4.58 2.92 8.81
CA HIS A 19 -4.64 1.46 8.78
C HIS A 19 -6.00 1.07 8.17
N VAL A 20 -5.98 0.26 7.13
CA VAL A 20 -7.20 -0.27 6.52
C VAL A 20 -7.08 -1.77 6.33
N GLY A 21 -8.22 -2.45 6.32
CA GLY A 21 -8.29 -3.89 6.12
C GLY A 21 -8.07 -4.68 7.39
N VAL A 22 -8.09 -6.00 7.25
CA VAL A 22 -7.96 -6.92 8.38
C VAL A 22 -7.02 -8.08 8.04
N VAL A 23 -6.38 -8.64 9.07
CA VAL A 23 -5.56 -9.83 8.97
C VAL A 23 -6.51 -11.03 9.03
N ALA A 24 -7.07 -11.41 7.88
CA ALA A 24 -8.03 -12.52 7.77
C ALA A 24 -7.87 -13.21 6.43
N SER A 25 -8.27 -14.48 6.37
CA SER A 25 -8.19 -15.29 5.16
C SER A 25 -8.92 -14.61 4.00
N GLY A 26 -8.25 -14.50 2.86
CA GLY A 26 -8.80 -13.86 1.65
C GLY A 26 -8.77 -12.35 1.67
N ASP A 27 -8.16 -11.74 2.68
CA ASP A 27 -8.06 -10.28 2.80
C ASP A 27 -6.62 -9.88 3.08
N LEU A 28 -6.40 -8.58 3.30
CA LEU A 28 -5.11 -8.02 3.65
C LEU A 28 -5.32 -6.79 4.53
N GLU A 29 -4.26 -6.43 5.27
CA GLU A 29 -4.22 -5.13 5.92
C GLU A 29 -3.16 -4.25 5.25
N VAL A 30 -3.42 -2.95 5.23
CA VAL A 30 -2.51 -1.93 4.71
C VAL A 30 -2.22 -0.94 5.82
N LEU A 31 -0.96 -0.84 6.19
CA LEU A 31 -0.46 0.14 7.16
C LEU A 31 0.32 1.19 6.37
N LEU A 32 -0.19 2.41 6.35
CA LEU A 32 0.40 3.51 5.60
C LEU A 32 0.83 4.61 6.55
N GLU A 33 2.06 5.08 6.42
CA GLU A 33 2.53 6.21 7.21
C GLU A 33 3.40 7.14 6.35
N PRO A 34 3.56 8.41 6.76
CA PRO A 34 4.46 9.32 6.06
C PRO A 34 5.88 8.78 6.06
N SER A 35 6.59 8.89 4.93
CA SER A 35 8.00 8.55 4.88
C SER A 35 8.85 9.79 5.19
N ALA A 36 10.05 9.54 5.71
CA ALA A 36 10.95 10.63 6.10
C ALA A 36 11.87 11.08 4.97
N ASP A 37 11.99 10.30 3.88
CA ASP A 37 12.99 10.55 2.83
C ASP A 37 12.40 11.12 1.54
N GLY A 38 11.13 11.46 1.53
CA GLY A 38 10.47 12.03 0.34
C GLY A 38 10.18 11.02 -0.76
N ARG A 39 10.31 9.73 -0.50
CA ARG A 39 10.03 8.66 -1.46
C ARG A 39 8.92 7.75 -0.93
N ALA A 40 8.40 6.90 -1.82
CA ALA A 40 7.44 5.89 -1.44
C ALA A 40 8.13 4.52 -1.36
N HIS A 41 7.90 3.83 -0.24
CA HIS A 41 8.45 2.50 0.00
C HIS A 41 7.31 1.55 0.36
N VAL A 42 7.34 0.36 -0.23
CA VAL A 42 6.33 -0.66 0.04
C VAL A 42 7.00 -1.96 0.45
N VAL A 43 6.54 -2.55 1.53
CA VAL A 43 6.90 -3.90 1.94
C VAL A 43 5.63 -4.74 1.90
N VAL A 44 5.66 -5.84 1.15
CA VAL A 44 4.56 -6.79 1.09
C VAL A 44 4.98 -8.07 1.78
N ASN A 45 4.23 -8.46 2.80
CA ASN A 45 4.36 -9.77 3.43
C ASN A 45 3.12 -10.56 3.02
N THR A 46 3.31 -11.64 2.27
CA THR A 46 2.17 -12.43 1.77
C THR A 46 2.32 -13.90 2.18
N SER A 47 1.19 -14.52 2.52
CA SER A 47 1.13 -15.94 2.82
C SER A 47 1.16 -16.81 1.54
N VAL A 48 1.04 -16.20 0.36
CA VAL A 48 0.95 -16.90 -0.92
C VAL A 48 2.19 -16.59 -1.76
N ASP A 49 2.94 -17.61 -2.11
CA ASP A 49 4.17 -17.47 -2.88
C ASP A 49 3.88 -17.40 -4.39
N GLY A 50 4.80 -16.80 -5.15
CA GLY A 50 4.79 -16.87 -6.61
C GLY A 50 4.01 -15.77 -7.31
N PHE A 51 3.52 -14.76 -6.59
CA PHE A 51 2.74 -13.66 -7.19
C PHE A 51 3.48 -12.33 -7.23
N GLY A 52 4.81 -12.36 -7.21
CA GLY A 52 5.61 -11.13 -7.22
C GLY A 52 5.31 -10.22 -8.41
N ALA A 53 5.16 -10.79 -9.61
CA ALA A 53 4.83 -10.01 -10.80
C ALA A 53 3.44 -9.37 -10.71
N THR A 54 2.48 -10.06 -10.12
CA THR A 54 1.14 -9.52 -9.89
C THR A 54 1.17 -8.38 -8.89
N TRP A 55 1.93 -8.52 -7.78
CA TRP A 55 2.11 -7.47 -6.80
C TRP A 55 2.72 -6.23 -7.43
N LYS A 56 3.78 -6.43 -8.23
CA LYS A 56 4.43 -5.32 -8.92
C LYS A 56 3.46 -4.60 -9.85
N SER A 57 2.68 -5.35 -10.61
CA SER A 57 1.71 -4.78 -11.55
C SER A 57 0.66 -3.92 -10.83
N VAL A 58 0.10 -4.43 -9.73
CA VAL A 58 -0.91 -3.71 -8.95
C VAL A 58 -0.31 -2.44 -8.33
N LEU A 59 0.87 -2.54 -7.73
CA LEU A 59 1.52 -1.40 -7.08
C LEU A 59 1.97 -0.36 -8.09
N ASP A 60 2.53 -0.78 -9.24
CA ASP A 60 2.90 0.15 -10.32
C ASP A 60 1.67 0.98 -10.74
N ARG A 61 0.53 0.31 -10.87
CA ARG A 61 -0.71 0.96 -11.28
C ARG A 61 -1.23 1.93 -10.21
N PHE A 62 -1.16 1.53 -8.95
CA PHE A 62 -1.57 2.41 -7.84
C PHE A 62 -0.70 3.67 -7.81
N PHE A 63 0.61 3.53 -7.93
CA PHE A 63 1.54 4.65 -7.85
C PHE A 63 1.57 5.53 -9.10
N GLU A 64 0.90 5.14 -10.19
CA GLU A 64 0.66 6.05 -11.31
C GLU A 64 -0.22 7.23 -10.91
N HIS A 65 -1.10 7.04 -9.94
CA HIS A 65 -2.06 8.04 -9.51
C HIS A 65 -1.81 8.57 -8.11
N PHE A 66 -1.09 7.84 -7.28
CA PHE A 66 -0.78 8.25 -5.92
C PHE A 66 0.70 8.60 -5.83
N GLN A 67 0.99 9.86 -5.51
CA GLN A 67 2.37 10.36 -5.48
C GLN A 67 2.79 10.86 -4.11
N GLY A 68 2.19 10.33 -3.08
CA GLY A 68 2.54 10.64 -1.70
C GLY A 68 3.82 9.96 -1.24
N ALA A 69 4.60 10.66 -0.43
CA ALA A 69 5.79 10.10 0.22
C ALA A 69 5.34 9.25 1.40
N VAL A 70 5.31 7.95 1.20
CA VAL A 70 4.73 6.99 2.15
C VAL A 70 5.67 5.83 2.43
N SER A 71 5.48 5.21 3.58
CA SER A 71 6.00 3.90 3.90
C SER A 71 4.76 3.01 4.09
N ILE A 72 4.59 2.02 3.22
CA ILE A 72 3.44 1.13 3.25
C ILE A 72 3.90 -0.27 3.62
N GLU A 73 3.26 -0.86 4.62
CA GLU A 73 3.40 -2.29 4.91
C GLU A 73 2.08 -2.97 4.60
N ILE A 74 2.14 -4.02 3.79
CA ILE A 74 0.98 -4.83 3.43
C ILE A 74 1.17 -6.22 4.01
N ASN A 75 0.18 -6.68 4.77
CA ASN A 75 0.16 -8.05 5.28
C ASN A 75 -1.01 -8.77 4.62
N ASP A 76 -0.68 -9.64 3.66
CA ASP A 76 -1.64 -10.28 2.77
C ASP A 76 -1.89 -11.74 3.14
N PHE A 77 -3.15 -12.13 3.13
CA PHE A 77 -3.60 -13.49 3.44
C PHE A 77 -4.50 -14.04 2.34
N GLY A 78 -4.10 -13.84 1.09
CA GLY A 78 -4.78 -14.41 -0.06
C GLY A 78 -5.80 -13.51 -0.74
N ALA A 79 -5.65 -12.19 -0.61
CA ALA A 79 -6.54 -11.25 -1.28
C ALA A 79 -6.38 -11.31 -2.81
N THR A 80 -7.49 -11.07 -3.52
CA THR A 80 -7.44 -10.92 -4.98
C THR A 80 -6.80 -9.58 -5.35
N PRO A 81 -6.25 -9.43 -6.58
CA PRO A 81 -5.73 -8.13 -7.02
C PRO A 81 -6.73 -6.98 -6.91
N GLY A 82 -8.01 -7.24 -7.17
CA GLY A 82 -9.05 -6.23 -7.00
C GLY A 82 -9.21 -5.80 -5.55
N THR A 83 -9.14 -6.74 -4.61
CA THR A 83 -9.22 -6.42 -3.18
C THR A 83 -7.98 -5.65 -2.74
N VAL A 84 -6.80 -6.01 -3.24
CA VAL A 84 -5.57 -5.28 -2.95
C VAL A 84 -5.71 -3.81 -3.38
N MET A 85 -6.14 -3.58 -4.62
CA MET A 85 -6.31 -2.22 -5.13
C MET A 85 -7.36 -1.45 -4.32
N LEU A 86 -8.47 -2.08 -3.97
CA LEU A 86 -9.50 -1.46 -3.15
C LEU A 86 -8.93 -0.98 -1.80
N ARG A 87 -8.16 -1.82 -1.12
CA ARG A 87 -7.58 -1.46 0.18
C ARG A 87 -6.56 -0.33 0.05
N LEU A 88 -5.73 -0.36 -1.02
CA LEU A 88 -4.78 0.73 -1.28
C LEU A 88 -5.49 2.05 -1.54
N GLU A 89 -6.57 2.03 -2.31
CA GLU A 89 -7.35 3.23 -2.58
C GLU A 89 -8.05 3.75 -1.32
N GLN A 90 -8.54 2.86 -0.47
CA GLN A 90 -9.09 3.24 0.82
C GLN A 90 -8.05 3.92 1.71
N ALA A 91 -6.82 3.40 1.72
CA ALA A 91 -5.73 4.00 2.49
C ALA A 91 -5.36 5.38 1.94
N ALA A 92 -5.28 5.52 0.62
CA ALA A 92 -4.98 6.80 -0.03
C ALA A 92 -6.05 7.84 0.29
N GLU A 93 -7.32 7.45 0.29
CA GLU A 93 -8.42 8.34 0.64
C GLU A 93 -8.40 8.69 2.13
N ALA A 94 -8.21 7.70 2.99
CA ALA A 94 -8.23 7.90 4.44
C ALA A 94 -7.10 8.82 4.91
N GLN A 95 -5.91 8.77 4.29
CA GLN A 95 -4.80 9.62 4.70
C GLN A 95 -5.05 11.09 4.37
N SER A 96 -5.87 11.39 3.37
CA SER A 96 -6.23 12.76 3.03
C SER A 96 -7.45 13.25 3.81
N ALA A 97 -8.20 12.37 4.46
CA ALA A 97 -9.36 12.74 5.26
C ALA A 97 -8.94 13.58 6.46
N GLY A 98 -9.65 14.67 6.72
CA GLY A 98 -9.31 15.57 7.80
C GLY A 98 -8.18 16.53 7.50
N ALA A 99 -7.54 16.45 6.33
CA ALA A 99 -6.57 17.46 5.91
C ALA A 99 -7.30 18.79 5.65
N PRO A 100 -6.66 19.95 5.92
CA PRO A 100 -7.28 21.23 5.63
C PRO A 100 -7.60 21.35 4.14
N PRO A 101 -8.72 21.94 3.78
CA PRO A 101 -9.06 22.13 2.37
C PRO A 101 -8.07 23.06 1.66
#